data_80094b2de7f2333dd3d93828550ccaac
#
_entry.id   80094b2de7f2333dd3d93828550ccaac
#
_cell.length_a   1.000
_cell.length_b   1.000
_cell.length_c   1.000
_cell.angle_alpha   90.00
_cell.angle_beta   90.00
_cell.angle_gamma   90.00
#
_symmetry.space_group_name_H-M   'P 1'
#
loop_
_entity.id
_entity.type
_entity.pdbx_description
1 polymer ?
#
loop_
_entity_poly.entity_id
_entity_poly.type
_entity_poly.pdbx_seq_one_letter_code
_entity_poly.pdbx_strand_id
1 'polypeptide(L)'
;NWSNLSDYDIDDRIHELAEAGARIARERAEAFEAMDGRMRWVLGSMGPGTKLPSLGHTTYDHLKQTFAIQAEGLIDGGADALLVETSQDLLQTKAAVNGCRQAIVAKGIRLPIFVEVTVETTGTMLMGSEIGAALTALEPLGVDAIGLNCATGPAEMSEHLRHLSKHSP
;
A
#
# COMPACT_ATOMS: atom_id res chain seq x y z
N ASN A 1 2.94 9.66 -3.17
CA ASN A 1 4.26 9.08 -2.83
C ASN A 1 5.40 9.90 -3.41
N TRP A 2 6.63 9.63 -2.97
CA TRP A 2 7.84 10.33 -3.38
C TRP A 2 8.00 10.42 -4.91
N SER A 3 7.89 9.30 -5.64
CA SER A 3 8.19 9.29 -7.07
C SER A 3 7.26 10.19 -7.89
N ASN A 4 6.01 10.33 -7.47
CA ASN A 4 5.06 11.21 -8.15
C ASN A 4 5.26 12.67 -7.76
N LEU A 5 5.54 12.94 -6.48
CA LEU A 5 5.73 14.31 -6.00
C LEU A 5 7.07 14.91 -6.48
N SER A 6 8.11 14.08 -6.66
CA SER A 6 9.40 14.51 -7.20
C SER A 6 9.31 14.99 -8.66
N ASP A 7 8.33 14.50 -9.42
CA ASP A 7 8.08 14.99 -10.78
C ASP A 7 7.55 16.45 -10.80
N TYR A 8 7.15 16.98 -9.65
CA TYR A 8 6.65 18.35 -9.45
C TYR A 8 7.50 19.17 -8.47
N ASP A 9 8.66 18.68 -8.06
CA ASP A 9 9.55 19.32 -7.09
C ASP A 9 8.88 19.67 -5.75
N ILE A 10 7.99 18.78 -5.25
CA ILE A 10 7.25 18.92 -3.98
C ILE A 10 7.32 17.64 -3.11
N ASP A 11 8.35 16.84 -3.30
CA ASP A 11 8.54 15.59 -2.55
C ASP A 11 8.90 15.80 -1.08
N ASP A 12 9.35 16.98 -0.70
CA ASP A 12 9.50 17.43 0.69
C ASP A 12 8.16 17.55 1.43
N ARG A 13 7.03 17.61 0.71
CA ARG A 13 5.68 17.73 1.28
C ARG A 13 4.94 16.39 1.41
N ILE A 14 5.60 15.25 1.31
CA ILE A 14 4.96 13.91 1.37
C ILE A 14 4.10 13.77 2.62
N HIS A 15 4.65 14.06 3.81
CA HIS A 15 3.94 13.96 5.08
C HIS A 15 2.71 14.86 5.11
N GLU A 16 2.87 16.14 4.83
CA GLU A 16 1.79 17.13 4.84
C GLU A 16 0.62 16.73 3.94
N LEU A 17 0.91 16.31 2.71
CA LEU A 17 -0.11 15.93 1.74
C LEU A 17 -0.80 14.62 2.12
N ALA A 18 -0.07 13.65 2.66
CA ALA A 18 -0.62 12.40 3.17
C ALA A 18 -1.54 12.63 4.37
N GLU A 19 -1.11 13.46 5.32
CA GLU A 19 -1.90 13.86 6.49
C GLU A 19 -3.19 14.56 6.08
N ALA A 20 -3.09 15.56 5.20
CA ALA A 20 -4.25 16.31 4.73
C ALA A 20 -5.27 15.40 4.03
N GLY A 21 -4.82 14.47 3.19
CA GLY A 21 -5.70 13.52 2.51
C GLY A 21 -6.43 12.60 3.47
N ALA A 22 -5.73 12.01 4.43
CA ALA A 22 -6.34 11.13 5.43
C ALA A 22 -7.30 11.90 6.34
N ARG A 23 -6.96 13.12 6.76
CA ARG A 23 -7.82 13.98 7.58
C ARG A 23 -9.15 14.31 6.88
N ILE A 24 -9.11 14.68 5.59
CA ILE A 24 -10.33 14.93 4.80
C ILE A 24 -11.22 13.69 4.77
N ALA A 25 -10.64 12.51 4.58
CA ALA A 25 -11.38 11.25 4.57
C ALA A 25 -11.98 10.95 5.96
N ARG A 26 -11.22 11.16 7.04
CA ARG A 26 -11.66 11.00 8.42
C ARG A 26 -12.84 11.91 8.75
N GLU A 27 -12.74 13.18 8.46
CA GLU A 27 -13.80 14.16 8.68
C GLU A 27 -15.12 13.75 7.98
N ARG A 28 -15.02 13.21 6.77
CA ARG A 28 -16.19 12.72 6.04
C ARG A 28 -16.75 11.42 6.62
N ALA A 29 -15.89 10.49 7.01
CA ALA A 29 -16.30 9.25 7.66
C ALA A 29 -17.08 9.54 8.96
N GLU A 30 -16.55 10.40 9.81
CA GLU A 30 -17.18 10.81 11.08
C GLU A 30 -18.50 11.55 10.87
N ALA A 31 -18.56 12.44 9.87
CA ALA A 31 -19.80 13.17 9.54
C ALA A 31 -20.93 12.21 9.14
N PHE A 32 -20.63 11.18 8.32
CA PHE A 32 -21.64 10.18 7.94
C PHE A 32 -21.95 9.21 9.05
N GLU A 33 -20.98 8.83 9.89
CA GLU A 33 -21.22 8.01 11.08
C GLU A 33 -22.17 8.70 12.06
N ALA A 34 -22.01 10.01 12.27
CA ALA A 34 -22.92 10.80 13.10
C ALA A 34 -24.36 10.85 12.55
N MET A 35 -24.56 10.66 11.23
CA MET A 35 -25.89 10.68 10.61
C MET A 35 -26.62 9.33 10.73
N ASP A 36 -25.90 8.21 10.59
CA ASP A 36 -26.54 6.88 10.46
C ASP A 36 -26.06 5.84 11.49
N GLY A 37 -25.10 6.20 12.36
CA GLY A 37 -24.56 5.34 13.40
C GLY A 37 -23.67 4.19 12.88
N ARG A 38 -23.32 4.17 11.61
CA ARG A 38 -22.49 3.12 11.00
C ARG A 38 -21.03 3.54 11.01
N MET A 39 -20.20 2.73 11.66
CA MET A 39 -18.76 2.91 11.66
C MET A 39 -18.17 2.86 10.25
N ARG A 40 -17.23 3.76 9.96
CA ARG A 40 -16.53 3.86 8.68
C ARG A 40 -15.03 3.93 8.93
N TRP A 41 -14.30 3.14 8.16
CA TRP A 41 -12.86 3.06 8.25
C TRP A 41 -12.19 3.87 7.16
N VAL A 42 -11.06 4.49 7.48
CA VAL A 42 -10.21 5.22 6.52
C VAL A 42 -8.99 4.35 6.23
N LEU A 43 -8.87 3.91 4.99
CA LEU A 43 -7.68 3.23 4.52
C LEU A 43 -6.71 4.23 3.91
N GLY A 44 -5.51 4.31 4.46
CA GLY A 44 -4.44 5.16 3.97
C GLY A 44 -3.79 4.52 2.74
N SER A 45 -4.21 4.96 1.55
CA SER A 45 -3.71 4.44 0.27
C SER A 45 -2.26 4.85 0.00
N MET A 46 -1.44 3.89 -0.39
CA MET A 46 -0.03 4.03 -0.70
C MET A 46 0.27 3.32 -2.03
N GLY A 47 0.06 4.04 -3.14
CA GLY A 47 0.32 3.52 -4.47
C GLY A 47 1.82 3.37 -4.76
N PRO A 48 2.19 2.60 -5.81
CA PRO A 48 3.57 2.18 -6.07
C PRO A 48 4.47 3.34 -6.51
N GLY A 49 3.95 4.28 -7.26
CA GLY A 49 4.75 5.24 -8.00
C GLY A 49 5.46 4.62 -9.21
N THR A 50 6.25 5.42 -9.91
CA THR A 50 6.85 5.08 -11.21
C THR A 50 8.30 4.58 -11.12
N LYS A 51 8.94 4.65 -9.97
CA LYS A 51 10.36 4.31 -9.79
C LYS A 51 10.50 2.90 -9.19
N LEU A 52 10.89 1.94 -10.02
CA LEU A 52 11.00 0.53 -9.65
C LEU A 52 12.44 0.19 -9.25
N PRO A 53 12.68 -0.28 -8.02
CA PRO A 53 14.01 -0.62 -7.54
C PRO A 53 14.60 -1.85 -8.27
N SER A 54 13.78 -2.80 -8.71
CA SER A 54 14.25 -3.95 -9.49
C SER A 54 14.79 -3.55 -10.87
N LEU A 55 14.46 -2.37 -11.38
CA LEU A 55 15.01 -1.80 -12.59
C LEU A 55 16.13 -0.78 -12.33
N GLY A 56 16.53 -0.61 -11.07
CA GLY A 56 17.60 0.33 -10.71
C GLY A 56 17.19 1.81 -10.76
N HIS A 57 15.88 2.12 -10.84
CA HIS A 57 15.41 3.50 -10.86
C HIS A 57 15.64 4.24 -9.55
N THR A 58 15.75 3.50 -8.44
CA THR A 58 15.96 4.01 -7.09
C THR A 58 16.46 2.86 -6.19
N THR A 59 16.83 3.17 -4.96
CA THR A 59 17.26 2.15 -3.99
C THR A 59 16.11 1.70 -3.09
N TYR A 60 16.22 0.47 -2.56
CA TYR A 60 15.32 -0.07 -1.55
C TYR A 60 15.21 0.85 -0.32
N ASP A 61 16.36 1.27 0.22
CA ASP A 61 16.40 2.08 1.45
C ASP A 61 15.76 3.44 1.26
N HIS A 62 15.97 4.07 0.10
CA HIS A 62 15.32 5.33 -0.23
C HIS A 62 13.80 5.19 -0.28
N LEU A 63 13.29 4.17 -0.97
CA LEU A 63 11.84 3.89 -1.03
C LEU A 63 11.27 3.59 0.35
N LYS A 64 11.92 2.73 1.13
CA LYS A 64 11.49 2.41 2.49
C LYS A 64 11.35 3.67 3.34
N GLN A 65 12.32 4.58 3.28
CA GLN A 65 12.29 5.82 4.03
C GLN A 65 11.16 6.75 3.58
N THR A 66 10.99 6.93 2.28
CA THR A 66 9.94 7.80 1.74
C THR A 66 8.53 7.26 1.97
N PHE A 67 8.35 5.93 1.90
CA PHE A 67 7.10 5.29 2.31
C PHE A 67 6.84 5.40 3.81
N ALA A 68 7.88 5.39 4.65
CA ALA A 68 7.70 5.63 6.09
C ALA A 68 7.16 7.05 6.35
N ILE A 69 7.71 8.06 5.70
CA ILE A 69 7.23 9.46 5.80
C ILE A 69 5.76 9.56 5.35
N GLN A 70 5.40 8.91 4.25
CA GLN A 70 4.01 8.88 3.77
C GLN A 70 3.08 8.20 4.78
N ALA A 71 3.50 7.04 5.32
CA ALA A 71 2.73 6.31 6.32
C ALA A 71 2.53 7.11 7.61
N GLU A 72 3.57 7.83 8.08
CA GLU A 72 3.45 8.73 9.23
C GLU A 72 2.40 9.81 8.99
N GLY A 73 2.39 10.45 7.83
CA GLY A 73 1.37 11.44 7.49
C GLY A 73 -0.05 10.85 7.44
N LEU A 74 -0.23 9.66 6.85
CA LEU A 74 -1.53 8.98 6.82
C LEU A 74 -2.02 8.64 8.24
N ILE A 75 -1.14 8.19 9.12
CA ILE A 75 -1.44 7.90 10.52
C ILE A 75 -1.85 9.19 11.26
N ASP A 76 -1.09 10.26 11.08
CA ASP A 76 -1.37 11.57 11.72
C ASP A 76 -2.70 12.16 11.24
N GLY A 77 -3.07 11.90 9.99
CA GLY A 77 -4.37 12.27 9.42
C GLY A 77 -5.54 11.37 9.84
N GLY A 78 -5.29 10.30 10.61
CA GLY A 78 -6.33 9.45 11.19
C GLY A 78 -6.71 8.24 10.33
N ALA A 79 -5.79 7.67 9.56
CA ALA A 79 -6.01 6.38 8.89
C ALA A 79 -6.16 5.24 9.90
N ASP A 80 -7.10 4.32 9.66
CA ASP A 80 -7.35 3.13 10.48
C ASP A 80 -6.55 1.90 10.01
N ALA A 81 -6.08 1.93 8.76
CA ALA A 81 -5.22 0.92 8.17
C ALA A 81 -4.34 1.55 7.10
N LEU A 82 -3.20 0.92 6.81
CA LEU A 82 -2.34 1.29 5.68
C LEU A 82 -2.54 0.28 4.55
N LEU A 83 -2.83 0.77 3.35
CA LEU A 83 -3.07 -0.03 2.15
C LEU A 83 -1.94 0.22 1.13
N VAL A 84 -1.01 -0.72 1.03
CA VAL A 84 0.00 -0.75 -0.03
C VAL A 84 -0.64 -1.40 -1.24
N GLU A 85 -1.00 -0.63 -2.25
CA GLU A 85 -1.78 -1.10 -3.38
C GLU A 85 -1.10 -0.93 -4.74
N THR A 86 -1.65 -1.62 -5.74
CA THR A 86 -1.21 -1.56 -7.16
C THR A 86 0.27 -1.93 -7.32
N SER A 87 0.75 -2.83 -6.48
CA SER A 87 2.17 -3.19 -6.41
C SER A 87 2.58 -4.04 -7.62
N GLN A 88 3.55 -3.55 -8.38
CA GLN A 88 4.05 -4.17 -9.62
C GLN A 88 5.45 -4.79 -9.48
N ASP A 89 6.17 -4.45 -8.41
CA ASP A 89 7.53 -4.89 -8.11
C ASP A 89 7.60 -5.34 -6.64
N LEU A 90 7.94 -6.61 -6.40
CA LEU A 90 8.00 -7.17 -5.04
C LEU A 90 9.06 -6.49 -4.16
N LEU A 91 10.16 -6.03 -4.73
CA LEU A 91 11.18 -5.30 -3.98
C LEU A 91 10.64 -3.95 -3.50
N GLN A 92 9.88 -3.25 -4.35
CA GLN A 92 9.18 -2.02 -4.00
C GLN A 92 8.12 -2.28 -2.93
N THR A 93 7.31 -3.34 -3.10
CA THR A 93 6.27 -3.73 -2.13
C THR A 93 6.87 -3.99 -0.75
N LYS A 94 7.99 -4.72 -0.69
CA LYS A 94 8.70 -4.97 0.58
C LYS A 94 9.22 -3.67 1.21
N ALA A 95 9.71 -2.74 0.41
CA ALA A 95 10.15 -1.44 0.90
C ALA A 95 8.97 -0.66 1.50
N ALA A 96 7.82 -0.66 0.83
CA ALA A 96 6.60 0.01 1.32
C ALA A 96 6.09 -0.61 2.63
N VAL A 97 5.96 -1.94 2.72
CA VAL A 97 5.54 -2.65 3.95
C VAL A 97 6.49 -2.36 5.11
N ASN A 98 7.81 -2.39 4.86
CA ASN A 98 8.78 -2.09 5.91
C ASN A 98 8.80 -0.61 6.29
N GLY A 99 8.47 0.30 5.37
CA GLY A 99 8.23 1.72 5.66
C GLY A 99 7.00 1.91 6.55
N CYS A 100 5.87 1.26 6.24
CA CYS A 100 4.67 1.25 7.08
C CYS A 100 4.99 0.79 8.52
N ARG A 101 5.72 -0.31 8.66
CA ARG A 101 6.12 -0.82 9.98
C ARG A 101 7.01 0.14 10.76
N GLN A 102 7.95 0.77 10.07
CA GLN A 102 8.80 1.78 10.68
C GLN A 102 7.95 2.92 11.26
N ALA A 103 6.98 3.43 10.51
CA ALA A 103 6.06 4.48 10.96
C ALA A 103 5.19 4.02 12.15
N ILE A 104 4.59 2.83 12.08
CA ILE A 104 3.77 2.24 13.14
C ILE A 104 4.58 2.12 14.45
N VAL A 105 5.81 1.61 14.37
CA VAL A 105 6.70 1.47 15.53
C VAL A 105 7.10 2.84 16.08
N ALA A 106 7.44 3.80 15.22
CA ALA A 106 7.82 5.15 15.62
C ALA A 106 6.69 5.88 16.36
N LYS A 107 5.43 5.65 15.93
CA LYS A 107 4.23 6.21 16.58
C LYS A 107 3.78 5.43 17.81
N GLY A 108 4.32 4.25 18.10
CA GLY A 108 3.94 3.42 19.25
C GLY A 108 2.50 2.90 19.18
N ILE A 109 1.96 2.69 18.00
CA ILE A 109 0.58 2.25 17.76
C ILE A 109 0.51 0.87 17.10
N ARG A 110 -0.69 0.35 16.91
CA ARG A 110 -0.97 -0.85 16.11
C ARG A 110 -1.98 -0.50 15.03
N LEU A 111 -1.61 -0.73 13.78
CA LEU A 111 -2.48 -0.57 12.62
C LEU A 111 -2.29 -1.77 11.69
N PRO A 112 -3.35 -2.28 11.06
CA PRO A 112 -3.23 -3.30 10.05
C PRO A 112 -2.57 -2.74 8.78
N ILE A 113 -1.82 -3.62 8.10
CA ILE A 113 -1.20 -3.37 6.80
C ILE A 113 -1.82 -4.33 5.80
N PHE A 114 -2.51 -3.79 4.81
CA PHE A 114 -3.05 -4.53 3.67
C PHE A 114 -2.16 -4.33 2.45
N VAL A 115 -2.01 -5.38 1.65
CA VAL A 115 -1.21 -5.33 0.44
C VAL A 115 -2.01 -5.84 -0.74
N GLU A 116 -2.03 -5.07 -1.83
CA GLU A 116 -2.61 -5.48 -3.11
C GLU A 116 -1.55 -5.44 -4.19
N VAL A 117 -1.36 -6.58 -4.86
CA VAL A 117 -0.46 -6.70 -6.00
C VAL A 117 -1.25 -6.64 -7.31
N THR A 118 -0.61 -6.20 -8.37
CA THR A 118 -1.21 -6.09 -9.69
C THR A 118 -0.65 -7.17 -10.59
N VAL A 119 -1.53 -8.05 -11.08
CA VAL A 119 -1.20 -9.13 -12.01
C VAL A 119 -1.78 -8.79 -13.36
N GLU A 120 -0.92 -8.71 -14.38
CA GLU A 120 -1.27 -8.38 -15.74
C GLU A 120 -2.00 -9.56 -16.45
N THR A 121 -2.53 -9.30 -17.63
CA THR A 121 -3.17 -10.35 -18.48
C THR A 121 -2.23 -11.48 -18.85
N THR A 122 -0.92 -11.29 -18.73
CA THR A 122 0.12 -12.31 -18.88
C THR A 122 0.14 -13.36 -17.76
N GLY A 123 -0.60 -13.11 -16.66
CA GLY A 123 -0.61 -13.97 -15.46
C GLY A 123 0.51 -13.67 -14.47
N THR A 124 1.28 -12.61 -14.69
CA THR A 124 2.38 -12.19 -13.82
C THR A 124 2.30 -10.72 -13.47
N MET A 125 2.93 -10.32 -12.37
CA MET A 125 3.24 -8.91 -12.09
C MET A 125 4.15 -8.36 -13.17
N LEU A 126 4.27 -7.04 -13.30
CA LEU A 126 5.11 -6.38 -14.30
C LEU A 126 6.55 -6.92 -14.33
N MET A 127 7.10 -7.25 -13.18
CA MET A 127 8.48 -7.78 -13.04
C MET A 127 8.54 -9.32 -13.20
N GLY A 128 7.48 -9.98 -13.69
CA GLY A 128 7.45 -11.39 -14.00
C GLY A 128 7.11 -12.33 -12.83
N SER A 129 6.80 -11.82 -11.65
CA SER A 129 6.42 -12.64 -10.50
C SER A 129 4.97 -13.12 -10.61
N GLU A 130 4.72 -14.39 -10.39
CA GLU A 130 3.38 -14.97 -10.27
C GLU A 130 2.79 -14.72 -8.87
N ILE A 131 1.47 -14.87 -8.72
CA ILE A 131 0.76 -14.64 -7.45
C ILE A 131 1.27 -15.51 -6.30
N GLY A 132 1.68 -16.75 -6.57
CA GLY A 132 2.28 -17.63 -5.57
C GLY A 132 3.63 -17.14 -5.07
N ALA A 133 4.45 -16.58 -5.96
CA ALA A 133 5.72 -15.95 -5.58
C ALA A 133 5.47 -14.67 -4.76
N ALA A 134 4.46 -13.89 -5.12
CA ALA A 134 4.06 -12.70 -4.36
C ALA A 134 3.62 -13.07 -2.94
N LEU A 135 2.74 -14.07 -2.79
CA LEU A 135 2.31 -14.57 -1.48
C LEU A 135 3.52 -15.01 -0.63
N THR A 136 4.36 -15.90 -1.18
CA THR A 136 5.57 -16.39 -0.48
C THR A 136 6.52 -15.27 -0.05
N ALA A 137 6.59 -14.21 -0.86
CA ALA A 137 7.50 -13.09 -0.58
C ALA A 137 6.95 -12.10 0.46
N LEU A 138 5.62 -11.98 0.60
CA LEU A 138 4.94 -10.99 1.42
C LEU A 138 4.41 -11.55 2.74
N GLU A 139 3.98 -12.82 2.78
CA GLU A 139 3.50 -13.49 3.99
C GLU A 139 4.48 -13.38 5.17
N PRO A 140 5.80 -13.65 5.01
CA PRO A 140 6.76 -13.55 6.12
C PRO A 140 6.92 -12.12 6.66
N LEU A 141 6.44 -11.12 5.93
CA LEU A 141 6.39 -9.74 6.43
C LEU A 141 5.23 -9.54 7.41
N GLY A 142 4.34 -10.51 7.62
CA GLY A 142 3.21 -10.45 8.56
C GLY A 142 2.25 -9.31 8.21
N VAL A 143 1.90 -9.17 6.94
CA VAL A 143 0.80 -8.32 6.50
C VAL A 143 -0.53 -8.92 6.93
N ASP A 144 -1.51 -8.08 7.21
CA ASP A 144 -2.80 -8.52 7.76
C ASP A 144 -3.77 -9.00 6.67
N ALA A 145 -3.56 -8.58 5.43
CA ALA A 145 -4.29 -9.08 4.27
C ALA A 145 -3.44 -8.94 3.00
N ILE A 146 -3.67 -9.84 2.05
CA ILE A 146 -3.12 -9.77 0.70
C ILE A 146 -4.24 -9.93 -0.33
N GLY A 147 -4.21 -9.12 -1.37
CA GLY A 147 -5.21 -9.09 -2.42
C GLY A 147 -4.64 -8.70 -3.77
N LEU A 148 -5.55 -8.39 -4.68
CA LEU A 148 -5.29 -8.00 -6.06
C LEU A 148 -6.10 -6.75 -6.39
N ASN A 149 -5.51 -5.81 -7.12
CA ASN A 149 -6.24 -4.69 -7.71
C ASN A 149 -5.69 -4.32 -9.09
N CYS A 150 -6.45 -3.51 -9.81
CA CYS A 150 -6.08 -2.96 -11.14
C CYS A 150 -5.82 -4.03 -12.23
N ALA A 151 -5.19 -3.62 -13.32
CA ALA A 151 -4.75 -4.34 -14.51
C ALA A 151 -5.83 -5.15 -15.24
N THR A 152 -6.58 -6.02 -14.55
CA THR A 152 -7.52 -6.96 -15.14
C THR A 152 -8.89 -6.91 -14.46
N GLY A 153 -9.88 -7.58 -15.06
CA GLY A 153 -11.22 -7.68 -14.50
C GLY A 153 -11.41 -8.91 -13.61
N PRO A 154 -12.60 -9.06 -13.00
CA PRO A 154 -12.88 -10.17 -12.07
C PRO A 154 -12.72 -11.56 -12.67
N ALA A 155 -12.94 -11.70 -13.97
CA ALA A 155 -12.78 -12.98 -14.67
C ALA A 155 -11.32 -13.43 -14.66
N GLU A 156 -10.42 -12.56 -15.07
CA GLU A 156 -8.98 -12.81 -15.15
C GLU A 156 -8.36 -12.95 -13.75
N MET A 157 -8.84 -12.20 -12.77
CA MET A 157 -8.39 -12.28 -11.38
C MET A 157 -8.79 -13.58 -10.68
N SER A 158 -9.79 -14.30 -11.17
CA SER A 158 -10.40 -15.42 -10.46
C SER A 158 -9.43 -16.55 -10.10
N GLU A 159 -8.50 -16.88 -10.99
CA GLU A 159 -7.49 -17.92 -10.75
C GLU A 159 -6.49 -17.48 -9.66
N HIS A 160 -6.06 -16.23 -9.70
CA HIS A 160 -5.13 -15.66 -8.72
C HIS A 160 -5.77 -15.55 -7.34
N LEU A 161 -7.04 -15.12 -7.27
CA LEU A 161 -7.81 -15.09 -6.04
C LEU A 161 -8.05 -16.49 -5.46
N ARG A 162 -8.31 -17.49 -6.32
CA ARG A 162 -8.42 -18.89 -5.90
C ARG A 162 -7.11 -19.40 -5.27
N HIS A 163 -5.97 -19.04 -5.87
CA HIS A 163 -4.67 -19.36 -5.30
C HIS A 163 -4.48 -18.73 -3.91
N LEU A 164 -4.73 -17.42 -3.78
CA LEU A 164 -4.64 -16.71 -2.49
C LEU A 164 -5.58 -17.33 -1.46
N SER A 165 -6.87 -17.53 -1.80
CA SER A 165 -7.86 -18.13 -0.90
C SER A 165 -7.50 -19.54 -0.40
N LYS A 166 -6.72 -20.28 -1.16
CA LYS A 166 -6.30 -21.65 -0.81
C LYS A 166 -5.03 -21.68 0.02
N HIS A 167 -4.13 -20.73 -0.17
CA HIS A 167 -2.74 -20.81 0.32
C HIS A 167 -2.37 -19.69 1.30
N SER A 168 -3.12 -18.60 1.39
CA SER A 168 -2.89 -17.60 2.45
C SER A 168 -3.33 -18.11 3.81
N PRO A 169 -2.64 -17.74 4.89
CA PRO A 169 -2.96 -18.14 6.27
C PRO A 169 -4.31 -17.61 6.75
#